data_b79febfab76a843f5da13e0618ad1f92
#
_entry.id   b79febfab76a843f5da13e0618ad1f92
#
_cell.length_a   1.000
_cell.length_b   1.000
_cell.length_c   1.000
_cell.angle_alpha   90.00
_cell.angle_beta   90.00
_cell.angle_gamma   90.00
#
_symmetry.space_group_name_H-M   'P 1'
#
loop_
_entity.id
_entity.type
_entity.pdbx_description
1 polymer ?
#
loop_
_entity_poly.entity_id
_entity_poly.type
_entity_poly.pdbx_seq_one_letter_code
_entity_poly.pdbx_strand_id
1 'polypeptide(L)'
;LAGYRGWNEALLGMLGQVTECYKWGIRDREPLPRWTDGLITLLGDAAHPMMPTLAQGAAQSIEDGYALARHLGQHENPARALATYEAERRPHTTRVVLQAREQFQNNRKTPAPPPLPREWIFGHDVTAEPARAEA
;
A
#
# COMPACT_ATOMS: atom_id res chain seq x y z
N LEU A 1 -20.16 -23.20 5.71
CA LEU A 1 -19.25 -23.85 6.68
C LEU A 1 -18.62 -25.17 6.18
N ALA A 2 -19.08 -25.75 5.05
CA ALA A 2 -18.59 -27.06 4.57
C ALA A 2 -17.06 -27.11 4.35
N GLY A 3 -16.43 -26.02 3.93
CA GLY A 3 -14.98 -25.90 3.73
C GLY A 3 -14.13 -25.83 5.01
N TYR A 4 -14.78 -25.75 6.19
CA TYR A 4 -14.11 -25.62 7.50
C TYR A 4 -14.28 -26.85 8.36
N ARG A 5 -14.64 -28.01 7.78
CA ARG A 5 -14.78 -29.26 8.53
C ARG A 5 -13.46 -29.65 9.19
N GLY A 6 -13.52 -29.99 10.48
CA GLY A 6 -12.34 -30.35 11.27
C GLY A 6 -11.58 -29.18 11.87
N TRP A 7 -12.05 -27.96 11.69
CA TRP A 7 -11.49 -26.79 12.36
C TRP A 7 -11.93 -26.74 13.84
N ASN A 8 -11.24 -25.92 14.65
CA ASN A 8 -11.54 -25.75 16.06
C ASN A 8 -13.02 -25.37 16.29
N GLU A 9 -13.70 -26.00 17.25
CA GLU A 9 -15.13 -25.82 17.52
C GLU A 9 -15.49 -24.39 17.91
N ALA A 10 -14.64 -23.69 18.68
CA ALA A 10 -14.87 -22.29 19.03
C ALA A 10 -14.89 -21.40 17.78
N LEU A 11 -13.98 -21.64 16.83
CA LEU A 11 -13.98 -20.93 15.54
C LEU A 11 -15.21 -21.23 14.72
N LEU A 12 -15.63 -22.51 14.66
CA LEU A 12 -16.86 -22.90 13.95
C LEU A 12 -18.10 -22.27 14.59
N GLY A 13 -18.12 -22.16 15.92
CA GLY A 13 -19.18 -21.47 16.66
C GLY A 13 -19.26 -19.97 16.32
N MET A 14 -18.11 -19.30 16.22
CA MET A 14 -18.06 -17.89 15.78
C MET A 14 -18.54 -17.73 14.32
N LEU A 15 -18.04 -18.56 13.41
CA LEU A 15 -18.45 -18.53 12.01
C LEU A 15 -19.95 -18.85 11.81
N GLY A 16 -20.50 -19.72 12.68
CA GLY A 16 -21.92 -20.07 12.67
C GLY A 16 -22.86 -18.91 13.05
N GLN A 17 -22.35 -17.88 13.70
CA GLN A 17 -23.13 -16.67 14.04
C GLN A 17 -23.17 -15.64 12.90
N VAL A 18 -22.37 -15.83 11.84
CA VAL A 18 -22.38 -14.93 10.69
C VAL A 18 -23.64 -15.14 9.90
N THR A 19 -24.55 -14.18 9.90
CA THR A 19 -25.81 -14.20 9.18
C THR A 19 -25.69 -13.69 7.75
N GLU A 20 -24.72 -12.81 7.50
CA GLU A 20 -24.48 -12.19 6.21
C GLU A 20 -22.98 -11.98 5.98
N CYS A 21 -22.49 -12.23 4.76
CA CYS A 21 -21.12 -11.93 4.39
C CYS A 21 -21.05 -11.44 2.94
N TYR A 22 -20.12 -10.51 2.69
CA TYR A 22 -19.88 -9.95 1.37
C TYR A 22 -18.62 -10.56 0.77
N LYS A 23 -18.67 -10.87 -0.53
CA LYS A 23 -17.51 -11.32 -1.29
C LYS A 23 -16.96 -10.14 -2.10
N TRP A 24 -15.79 -9.65 -1.71
CA TRP A 24 -15.11 -8.59 -2.43
C TRP A 24 -14.04 -9.14 -3.36
N GLY A 25 -14.01 -8.64 -4.59
CA GLY A 25 -12.87 -8.88 -5.49
C GLY A 25 -11.68 -8.04 -5.07
N ILE A 26 -10.59 -8.69 -4.68
CA ILE A 26 -9.31 -8.01 -4.43
C ILE A 26 -8.66 -7.76 -5.79
N ARG A 27 -8.29 -6.51 -6.05
CA ARG A 27 -7.66 -6.09 -7.32
C ARG A 27 -6.45 -5.24 -7.03
N ASP A 28 -5.40 -5.43 -7.80
CA ASP A 28 -4.28 -4.51 -7.93
C ASP A 28 -4.08 -4.17 -9.42
N ARG A 29 -3.16 -3.31 -9.71
CA ARG A 29 -2.73 -2.99 -11.08
C ARG A 29 -1.23 -2.79 -11.14
N GLU A 30 -0.68 -2.73 -12.36
CA GLU A 30 0.70 -2.33 -12.54
C GLU A 30 0.93 -0.90 -12.02
N PRO A 31 2.07 -0.66 -11.34
CA PRO A 31 2.44 0.67 -10.90
C PRO A 31 2.38 1.69 -12.05
N LEU A 32 1.73 2.82 -11.80
CA LEU A 32 1.61 3.86 -12.80
C LEU A 32 2.96 4.55 -13.04
N PRO A 33 3.29 4.86 -14.30
CA PRO A 33 4.50 5.59 -14.62
C PRO A 33 4.44 7.06 -14.17
N ARG A 34 3.24 7.60 -13.99
CA ARG A 34 2.97 8.99 -13.60
C ARG A 34 1.68 9.09 -12.79
N TRP A 35 1.66 9.98 -11.78
CA TRP A 35 0.51 10.28 -10.95
C TRP A 35 -0.07 11.68 -11.19
N THR A 36 0.78 12.62 -11.62
CA THR A 36 0.47 14.04 -11.70
C THR A 36 0.29 14.48 -13.14
N ASP A 37 -0.74 15.30 -13.39
CA ASP A 37 -0.98 15.98 -14.64
C ASP A 37 -1.44 17.44 -14.38
N GLY A 38 -0.55 18.38 -14.61
CA GLY A 38 -0.77 19.79 -14.29
C GLY A 38 -1.02 20.03 -12.80
N LEU A 39 -2.24 20.37 -12.43
CA LEU A 39 -2.67 20.67 -11.06
C LEU A 39 -3.48 19.51 -10.43
N ILE A 40 -3.47 18.34 -11.03
CA ILE A 40 -4.14 17.14 -10.54
C ILE A 40 -3.10 16.09 -10.21
N THR A 41 -3.23 15.43 -9.07
CA THR A 41 -2.41 14.27 -8.69
C THR A 41 -3.26 13.16 -8.07
N LEU A 42 -2.76 11.93 -8.15
CA LEU A 42 -3.36 10.77 -7.50
C LEU A 42 -2.76 10.58 -6.10
N LEU A 43 -3.54 9.97 -5.19
CA LEU A 43 -3.16 9.66 -3.83
C LEU A 43 -3.79 8.32 -3.41
N GLY A 44 -3.10 7.55 -2.55
CA GLY A 44 -3.60 6.32 -1.98
C GLY A 44 -3.97 5.27 -3.03
N ASP A 45 -5.08 4.58 -2.84
CA ASP A 45 -5.52 3.50 -3.75
C ASP A 45 -5.77 3.97 -5.19
N ALA A 46 -6.03 5.27 -5.41
CA ALA A 46 -6.10 5.84 -6.75
C ALA A 46 -4.73 5.83 -7.46
N ALA A 47 -3.65 5.95 -6.70
CA ALA A 47 -2.27 5.93 -7.21
C ALA A 47 -1.66 4.52 -7.20
N HIS A 48 -1.84 3.78 -6.09
CA HIS A 48 -1.13 2.52 -5.82
C HIS A 48 -2.01 1.45 -5.13
N PRO A 49 -3.13 1.02 -5.76
CA PRO A 49 -3.93 -0.07 -5.21
C PRO A 49 -3.05 -1.31 -5.06
N MET A 50 -3.13 -1.98 -3.90
CA MET A 50 -2.23 -3.08 -3.59
C MET A 50 -2.94 -4.27 -2.96
N MET A 51 -2.32 -5.45 -3.07
CA MET A 51 -2.79 -6.63 -2.35
C MET A 51 -2.70 -6.42 -0.84
N PRO A 52 -3.70 -6.85 -0.03
CA PRO A 52 -3.75 -6.58 1.41
C PRO A 52 -2.74 -7.39 2.23
N THR A 53 -1.87 -8.15 1.59
CA THR A 53 -0.95 -9.12 2.20
C THR A 53 0.13 -8.53 3.10
N LEU A 54 0.41 -7.23 2.97
CA LEU A 54 1.34 -6.49 3.83
C LEU A 54 0.63 -5.53 4.78
N ALA A 55 -0.71 -5.39 4.70
CA ALA A 55 -1.53 -4.45 5.48
C ALA A 55 -1.05 -2.98 5.37
N GLN A 56 -0.53 -2.58 4.19
CA GLN A 56 0.11 -1.27 4.00
C GLN A 56 -0.75 -0.23 3.29
N GLY A 57 -1.87 -0.59 2.66
CA GLY A 57 -2.67 0.36 1.85
C GLY A 57 -3.04 1.63 2.60
N ALA A 58 -3.63 1.51 3.79
CA ALA A 58 -4.01 2.66 4.60
C ALA A 58 -2.79 3.46 5.10
N ALA A 59 -1.73 2.79 5.56
CA ALA A 59 -0.51 3.44 6.03
C ALA A 59 0.12 4.28 4.90
N GLN A 60 0.27 3.70 3.71
CA GLN A 60 0.83 4.43 2.56
C GLN A 60 -0.04 5.61 2.13
N SER A 61 -1.37 5.51 2.23
CA SER A 61 -2.27 6.62 1.96
C SER A 61 -2.13 7.77 2.98
N ILE A 62 -1.88 7.45 4.25
CA ILE A 62 -1.63 8.45 5.30
C ILE A 62 -0.29 9.16 5.05
N GLU A 63 0.76 8.40 4.73
CA GLU A 63 2.07 8.94 4.37
C GLU A 63 1.99 9.85 3.13
N ASP A 64 1.22 9.45 2.11
CA ASP A 64 0.97 10.28 0.93
C ASP A 64 0.33 11.63 1.30
N GLY A 65 -0.69 11.60 2.17
CA GLY A 65 -1.35 12.83 2.64
C GLY A 65 -0.39 13.77 3.35
N TYR A 66 0.48 13.22 4.21
CA TYR A 66 1.52 13.98 4.89
C TYR A 66 2.53 14.58 3.90
N ALA A 67 3.09 13.76 3.00
CA ALA A 67 4.07 14.21 2.02
C ALA A 67 3.49 15.29 1.09
N LEU A 68 2.25 15.08 0.60
CA LEU A 68 1.56 16.06 -0.25
C LEU A 68 1.36 17.40 0.48
N ALA A 69 0.89 17.38 1.74
CA ALA A 69 0.70 18.59 2.52
C ALA A 69 2.04 19.32 2.75
N ARG A 70 3.11 18.58 3.06
CA ARG A 70 4.45 19.15 3.22
C ARG A 70 4.93 19.84 1.95
N HIS A 71 4.84 19.19 0.79
CA HIS A 71 5.28 19.79 -0.47
C HIS A 71 4.46 21.00 -0.88
N LEU A 72 3.13 20.98 -0.63
CA LEU A 72 2.28 22.15 -0.85
C LEU A 72 2.67 23.34 0.05
N GLY A 73 3.14 23.07 1.27
CA GLY A 73 3.63 24.11 2.18
C GLY A 73 5.03 24.63 1.85
N GLN A 74 5.85 23.86 1.13
CA GLN A 74 7.24 24.20 0.81
C GLN A 74 7.42 24.89 -0.56
N HIS A 75 6.44 24.78 -1.43
CA HIS A 75 6.52 25.31 -2.81
C HIS A 75 5.41 26.34 -3.09
N GLU A 76 5.77 27.51 -3.54
CA GLU A 76 4.80 28.52 -3.99
C GLU A 76 4.05 28.09 -5.26
N ASN A 77 4.70 27.31 -6.12
CA ASN A 77 4.10 26.76 -7.34
C ASN A 77 3.46 25.39 -7.08
N PRO A 78 2.11 25.27 -7.11
CA PRO A 78 1.44 24.01 -6.82
C PRO A 78 1.82 22.87 -7.78
N ALA A 79 2.02 23.14 -9.07
CA ALA A 79 2.43 22.11 -10.03
C ALA A 79 3.79 21.50 -9.66
N ARG A 80 4.73 22.33 -9.16
CA ARG A 80 6.02 21.86 -8.65
C ARG A 80 5.84 21.03 -7.38
N ALA A 81 4.98 21.47 -6.45
CA ALA A 81 4.66 20.71 -5.24
C ALA A 81 4.17 19.31 -5.58
N LEU A 82 3.21 19.18 -6.51
CA LEU A 82 2.66 17.90 -6.92
C LEU A 82 3.68 16.99 -7.59
N ALA A 83 4.53 17.57 -8.47
CA ALA A 83 5.60 16.80 -9.12
C ALA A 83 6.64 16.29 -8.11
N THR A 84 6.99 17.10 -7.09
CA THR A 84 7.94 16.70 -6.05
C THR A 84 7.34 15.63 -5.12
N TYR A 85 6.06 15.76 -4.76
CA TYR A 85 5.31 14.73 -4.04
C TYR A 85 5.37 13.39 -4.79
N GLU A 86 5.02 13.38 -6.08
CA GLU A 86 5.09 12.17 -6.89
C GLU A 86 6.50 11.57 -6.94
N ALA A 87 7.51 12.40 -7.16
CA ALA A 87 8.90 11.97 -7.24
C ALA A 87 9.39 11.29 -5.94
N GLU A 88 8.91 11.74 -4.80
CA GLU A 88 9.21 11.14 -3.50
C GLU A 88 8.43 9.84 -3.26
N ARG A 89 7.12 9.88 -3.43
CA ARG A 89 6.25 8.78 -2.98
C ARG A 89 6.17 7.61 -3.95
N ARG A 90 6.12 7.88 -5.25
CA ARG A 90 5.93 6.85 -6.27
C ARG A 90 6.96 5.71 -6.23
N PRO A 91 8.29 5.96 -6.09
CA PRO A 91 9.26 4.88 -6.00
C PRO A 91 9.04 3.97 -4.78
N HIS A 92 8.77 4.56 -3.61
CA HIS A 92 8.54 3.82 -2.36
C HIS A 92 7.27 2.96 -2.46
N THR A 93 6.13 3.55 -2.80
CA THR A 93 4.86 2.84 -2.90
C THR A 93 4.85 1.79 -4.01
N THR A 94 5.55 2.04 -5.14
CA THR A 94 5.76 1.04 -6.19
C THR A 94 6.42 -0.22 -5.61
N ARG A 95 7.46 -0.07 -4.80
CA ARG A 95 8.14 -1.19 -4.15
C ARG A 95 7.20 -1.94 -3.20
N VAL A 96 6.37 -1.21 -2.42
CA VAL A 96 5.37 -1.83 -1.53
C VAL A 96 4.34 -2.63 -2.32
N VAL A 97 3.80 -2.08 -3.41
CA VAL A 97 2.83 -2.77 -4.30
C VAL A 97 3.41 -4.08 -4.83
N LEU A 98 4.63 -4.04 -5.37
CA LEU A 98 5.27 -5.22 -5.94
C LEU A 98 5.57 -6.28 -4.88
N GLN A 99 6.02 -5.88 -3.69
CA GLN A 99 6.25 -6.81 -2.58
C GLN A 99 4.94 -7.39 -2.03
N ALA A 100 3.86 -6.61 -1.98
CA ALA A 100 2.54 -7.10 -1.57
C ALA A 100 2.02 -8.17 -2.54
N ARG A 101 2.23 -7.98 -3.84
CA ARG A 101 1.91 -8.95 -4.88
C ARG A 101 2.74 -10.23 -4.75
N GLU A 102 4.04 -10.10 -4.55
CA GLU A 102 4.92 -11.24 -4.32
C GLU A 102 4.51 -12.03 -3.07
N GLN A 103 4.21 -11.34 -1.97
CA GLN A 103 3.73 -11.97 -0.74
C GLN A 103 2.41 -12.72 -0.98
N PHE A 104 1.49 -12.17 -1.76
CA PHE A 104 0.25 -12.85 -2.13
C PHE A 104 0.52 -14.15 -2.89
N GLN A 105 1.47 -14.14 -3.82
CA GLN A 105 1.87 -15.34 -4.55
C GLN A 105 2.54 -16.36 -3.63
N ASN A 106 3.41 -15.90 -2.72
CA ASN A 106 4.13 -16.74 -1.78
C ASN A 106 3.19 -17.42 -0.78
N ASN A 107 2.14 -16.75 -0.33
CA ASN A 107 1.14 -17.32 0.58
C ASN A 107 0.36 -18.51 -0.02
N ARG A 108 0.44 -18.71 -1.33
CA ARG A 108 -0.24 -19.80 -2.06
C ARG A 108 0.68 -21.00 -2.35
N LYS A 109 1.97 -20.89 -2.05
CA LYS A 109 2.95 -21.96 -2.26
C LYS A 109 2.97 -22.93 -1.09
N THR A 110 3.23 -24.20 -1.37
CA THR A 110 3.39 -25.26 -0.37
C THR A 110 4.66 -26.06 -0.71
N PRO A 111 5.67 -26.07 0.17
CA PRO A 111 5.78 -25.29 1.42
C PRO A 111 5.86 -23.79 1.18
N ALA A 112 5.44 -22.98 2.15
CA ALA A 112 5.56 -21.54 2.08
C ALA A 112 7.04 -21.13 2.12
N PRO A 113 7.48 -20.20 1.25
CA PRO A 113 8.85 -19.67 1.32
C PRO A 113 9.05 -18.81 2.58
N PRO A 114 10.30 -18.49 2.95
CA PRO A 114 10.57 -17.56 4.04
C PRO A 114 9.84 -16.23 3.86
N PRO A 115 9.47 -15.53 4.96
CA PRO A 115 8.88 -14.21 4.90
C PRO A 115 9.79 -13.21 4.14
N LEU A 116 9.17 -12.31 3.37
CA LEU A 116 9.89 -11.22 2.72
C LEU A 116 10.35 -10.19 3.75
N PRO A 117 11.52 -9.55 3.56
CA PRO A 117 12.01 -8.48 4.43
C PRO A 117 11.01 -7.31 4.48
N ARG A 118 10.70 -6.81 5.68
CA ARG A 118 9.73 -5.71 5.90
C ARG A 118 10.32 -4.53 6.65
N GLU A 119 11.55 -4.63 7.12
CA GLU A 119 12.21 -3.62 7.94
C GLU A 119 12.27 -2.26 7.23
N TRP A 120 12.46 -2.27 5.92
CA TRP A 120 12.49 -1.06 5.09
C TRP A 120 11.12 -0.37 4.95
N ILE A 121 10.01 -1.11 5.16
CA ILE A 121 8.65 -0.55 5.17
C ILE A 121 8.41 0.12 6.52
N PHE A 122 8.66 -0.62 7.61
CA PHE A 122 8.39 -0.15 8.97
C PHE A 122 9.41 0.87 9.47
N GLY A 123 10.62 0.87 8.91
CA GLY A 123 11.67 1.86 9.20
C GLY A 123 11.59 3.11 8.31
N HIS A 124 10.62 3.19 7.39
CA HIS A 124 10.44 4.38 6.56
C HIS A 124 9.86 5.52 7.40
N ASP A 125 10.54 6.67 7.38
CA ASP A 125 10.09 7.88 8.06
C ASP A 125 9.74 8.96 7.02
N VAL A 126 8.46 9.09 6.72
CA VAL A 126 7.95 10.09 5.78
C VAL A 126 8.12 11.53 6.30
N THR A 127 8.41 11.70 7.60
CA THR A 127 8.65 13.02 8.20
C THR A 127 10.09 13.49 8.04
N ALA A 128 11.00 12.56 7.77
CA ALA A 128 12.40 12.89 7.48
C ALA A 128 12.48 13.73 6.19
N GLU A 129 13.27 14.78 6.22
CA GLU A 129 13.53 15.53 4.98
C GLU A 129 14.28 14.63 4.00
N PRO A 130 13.82 14.55 2.72
CA PRO A 130 14.59 13.84 1.71
C PRO A 130 15.98 14.47 1.62
N ALA A 131 17.01 13.61 1.56
CA ALA A 131 18.39 14.09 1.40
C ALA A 131 18.40 15.07 0.22
N ARG A 132 18.87 16.30 0.46
CA ARG A 132 18.99 17.30 -0.61
C ARG A 132 19.86 16.69 -1.69
N ALA A 133 19.31 16.53 -2.89
CA ALA A 133 20.11 16.20 -4.05
C ALA A 133 21.18 17.31 -4.15
N GLU A 134 22.44 16.96 -3.97
CA GLU A 134 23.55 17.87 -4.23
C GLU A 134 23.43 18.31 -5.69
N ALA A 135 23.41 19.63 -5.91
CA ALA A 135 23.25 20.28 -7.19
C ALA A 135 24.51 20.16 -8.05
#